data_efff921e18d3feed0263bcae8a562cb0
#
_entry.id   efff921e18d3feed0263bcae8a562cb0
#
_cell.length_a   1.000
_cell.length_b   1.000
_cell.length_c   1.000
_cell.angle_alpha   90.00
_cell.angle_beta   90.00
_cell.angle_gamma   90.00
#
_symmetry.space_group_name_H-M   'P 1'
#
loop_
_entity.id
_entity.type
_entity.pdbx_description
1 polymer ?
#
loop_
_entity_poly.entity_id
_entity_poly.type
_entity_poly.pdbx_seq_one_letter_code
_entity_poly.pdbx_strand_id
1 'polypeptide(L)'
;MIESIKKIFKNVDWVLLGCVVLVSLAGLVTMNSFVDKGGQFFDRQAVWLIVSVCVFFAGSFIDWGFLKNTRIIVTLFGLSVLLLLALFILGSVFKGAQSWFDLGAFSFQPTDPIKLVVILILAKYFSRRHIEIANIRHILVSGFYVFVIFFLVFLQPDFGSAIIIFFLWLGMVLVSGISKRHLLAVFLIGLVAFGGLWFFVFKPYQKDRIKNFIHPLTDIRGTGYNAYQSTVAVGSGQLFGKGIGYGTQSKLQFLPEYQTDFIFAAFAEEWGFVGVTLLFVLYGIIFWRMLRISLRGSGNFQILFGVGLTILFLVHAVIHVGMNIGLLPVTGNTLPFMSYGGSHLLTEFLGLGILMGMRKSSRAVHKDTTSNELVGVQ
;
A
#
# COMPACT_ATOMS: atom_id res chain seq x y z
N MET A 1 14.02 -10.37 -31.26
CA MET A 1 13.95 -10.81 -29.87
C MET A 1 15.01 -10.14 -28.99
N ILE A 2 16.30 -10.20 -29.30
CA ILE A 2 17.42 -9.59 -28.52
C ILE A 2 17.30 -8.07 -28.44
N GLU A 3 16.94 -7.37 -29.51
CA GLU A 3 16.73 -5.92 -29.50
C GLU A 3 15.50 -5.50 -28.65
N SER A 4 14.45 -6.28 -28.69
CA SER A 4 13.27 -6.06 -27.82
C SER A 4 13.67 -6.21 -26.35
N ILE A 5 14.47 -7.20 -26.00
CA ILE A 5 14.98 -7.41 -24.63
C ILE A 5 15.88 -6.24 -24.22
N LYS A 6 16.83 -5.79 -25.06
CA LYS A 6 17.66 -4.61 -24.75
C LYS A 6 16.84 -3.32 -24.57
N LYS A 7 15.78 -3.14 -25.35
CA LYS A 7 14.87 -1.98 -25.24
C LYS A 7 14.09 -1.97 -23.93
N ILE A 8 13.83 -3.15 -23.38
CA ILE A 8 13.15 -3.39 -22.11
C ILE A 8 14.02 -3.00 -20.93
N PHE A 9 15.25 -3.52 -20.90
CA PHE A 9 16.21 -3.19 -19.86
C PHE A 9 16.49 -1.70 -19.76
N LYS A 10 16.36 -0.96 -20.85
CA LYS A 10 16.53 0.50 -20.89
C LYS A 10 15.36 1.28 -20.31
N ASN A 11 14.17 0.69 -20.20
CA ASN A 11 12.96 1.37 -19.70
C ASN A 11 12.70 1.15 -18.21
N VAL A 12 13.24 0.09 -17.63
CA VAL A 12 13.13 -0.21 -16.20
C VAL A 12 13.99 0.75 -15.38
N ASP A 13 13.48 1.17 -14.24
CA ASP A 13 14.24 1.90 -13.25
C ASP A 13 14.91 0.92 -12.28
N TRP A 14 16.18 0.60 -12.58
CA TRP A 14 16.95 -0.41 -11.81
C TRP A 14 17.19 0.01 -10.37
N VAL A 15 17.30 1.33 -10.10
CA VAL A 15 17.49 1.82 -8.73
C VAL A 15 16.21 1.57 -7.92
N LEU A 16 15.04 1.87 -8.50
CA LEU A 16 13.75 1.59 -7.86
C LEU A 16 13.60 0.09 -7.58
N LEU A 17 13.78 -0.75 -8.61
CA LEU A 17 13.66 -2.20 -8.47
C LEU A 17 14.66 -2.76 -7.45
N GLY A 18 15.92 -2.31 -7.49
CA GLY A 18 16.95 -2.73 -6.55
C GLY A 18 16.59 -2.39 -5.10
N CYS A 19 16.13 -1.17 -4.83
CA CYS A 19 15.69 -0.78 -3.48
C CYS A 19 14.48 -1.59 -3.00
N VAL A 20 13.49 -1.83 -3.87
CA VAL A 20 12.30 -2.64 -3.53
C VAL A 20 12.70 -4.08 -3.20
N VAL A 21 13.57 -4.69 -4.03
CA VAL A 21 14.07 -6.05 -3.77
C VAL A 21 14.89 -6.10 -2.49
N LEU A 22 15.73 -5.09 -2.20
CA LEU A 22 16.48 -5.03 -0.94
C LEU A 22 15.57 -4.96 0.29
N VAL A 23 14.48 -4.17 0.24
CA VAL A 23 13.49 -4.13 1.32
C VAL A 23 12.80 -5.49 1.47
N SER A 24 12.44 -6.16 0.36
CA SER A 24 11.84 -7.50 0.39
C SER A 24 12.80 -8.55 0.96
N LEU A 25 14.08 -8.48 0.61
CA LEU A 25 15.11 -9.35 1.16
C LEU A 25 15.34 -9.12 2.66
N ALA A 26 15.30 -7.86 3.12
CA ALA A 26 15.36 -7.55 4.54
C ALA A 26 14.20 -8.21 5.31
N GLY A 27 12.97 -8.15 4.76
CA GLY A 27 11.82 -8.87 5.31
C GLY A 27 12.02 -10.39 5.35
N LEU A 28 12.53 -10.97 4.26
CA LEU A 28 12.84 -12.41 4.19
C LEU A 28 13.88 -12.83 5.24
N VAL A 29 14.95 -12.04 5.42
CA VAL A 29 15.98 -12.33 6.43
C VAL A 29 15.37 -12.30 7.83
N THR A 30 14.55 -11.28 8.14
CA THR A 30 13.85 -11.20 9.43
C THR A 30 12.89 -12.37 9.64
N MET A 31 12.17 -12.83 8.60
CA MET A 31 11.28 -13.99 8.72
C MET A 31 12.05 -15.29 8.96
N ASN A 32 13.23 -15.45 8.34
CA ASN A 32 14.06 -16.66 8.47
C ASN A 32 14.78 -16.75 9.82
N SER A 33 14.97 -15.63 10.50
CA SER A 33 15.73 -15.60 11.77
C SER A 33 14.98 -16.30 12.93
N PHE A 34 13.69 -16.65 12.78
CA PHE A 34 12.85 -17.28 13.81
C PHE A 34 12.52 -18.74 13.45
N VAL A 35 13.52 -19.60 13.50
CA VAL A 35 13.65 -20.93 12.86
C VAL A 35 12.61 -21.99 13.21
N ASP A 36 11.92 -22.00 14.35
CA ASP A 36 11.09 -23.15 14.73
C ASP A 36 9.73 -23.25 13.99
N LYS A 37 9.23 -22.16 13.41
CA LYS A 37 8.07 -22.14 12.49
C LYS A 37 8.26 -21.23 11.29
N GLY A 38 9.39 -20.52 11.20
CA GLY A 38 9.68 -19.48 10.19
C GLY A 38 10.01 -20.04 8.81
N GLY A 39 10.46 -21.27 8.68
CA GLY A 39 10.85 -21.87 7.39
C GLY A 39 9.70 -21.87 6.37
N GLN A 40 8.48 -22.17 6.78
CA GLN A 40 7.32 -22.16 5.86
C GLN A 40 6.97 -20.74 5.36
N PHE A 41 7.08 -19.72 6.20
CA PHE A 41 6.82 -18.33 5.80
C PHE A 41 7.91 -17.81 4.87
N PHE A 42 9.18 -18.11 5.16
CA PHE A 42 10.31 -17.77 4.33
C PHE A 42 10.19 -18.38 2.93
N ASP A 43 9.98 -19.70 2.83
CA ASP A 43 9.91 -20.41 1.56
C ASP A 43 8.76 -19.87 0.70
N ARG A 44 7.56 -19.72 1.29
CA ARG A 44 6.40 -19.17 0.58
C ARG A 44 6.63 -17.74 0.13
N GLN A 45 7.19 -16.88 1.00
CA GLN A 45 7.45 -15.48 0.64
C GLN A 45 8.54 -15.35 -0.42
N ALA A 46 9.58 -16.21 -0.39
CA ALA A 46 10.61 -16.26 -1.44
C ALA A 46 10.01 -16.60 -2.82
N VAL A 47 9.11 -17.58 -2.86
CA VAL A 47 8.39 -17.92 -4.10
C VAL A 47 7.53 -16.74 -4.55
N TRP A 48 6.78 -16.10 -3.65
CA TRP A 48 5.97 -14.93 -3.98
C TRP A 48 6.82 -13.75 -4.47
N LEU A 49 8.01 -13.54 -3.92
CA LEU A 49 8.93 -12.51 -4.38
C LEU A 49 9.37 -12.76 -5.83
N ILE A 50 9.74 -14.00 -6.17
CA ILE A 50 10.12 -14.36 -7.55
C ILE A 50 8.95 -14.12 -8.51
N VAL A 51 7.75 -14.61 -8.17
CA VAL A 51 6.53 -14.41 -8.97
C VAL A 51 6.22 -12.92 -9.12
N SER A 52 6.34 -12.14 -8.04
CA SER A 52 6.06 -10.69 -8.06
C SER A 52 7.05 -9.92 -8.94
N VAL A 53 8.33 -10.28 -8.93
CA VAL A 53 9.35 -9.73 -9.85
C VAL A 53 9.01 -10.08 -11.31
N CYS A 54 8.57 -11.30 -11.59
CA CYS A 54 8.09 -11.67 -12.92
C CYS A 54 6.86 -10.84 -13.34
N VAL A 55 5.91 -10.63 -12.44
CA VAL A 55 4.73 -9.78 -12.68
C VAL A 55 5.13 -8.32 -12.90
N PHE A 56 6.10 -7.78 -12.17
CA PHE A 56 6.66 -6.46 -12.42
C PHE A 56 7.20 -6.33 -13.85
N PHE A 57 8.01 -7.28 -14.31
CA PHE A 57 8.53 -7.25 -15.67
C PHE A 57 7.37 -7.40 -16.68
N ALA A 58 6.48 -8.36 -16.53
CA ALA A 58 5.32 -8.51 -17.40
C ALA A 58 4.51 -7.20 -17.48
N GLY A 59 4.19 -6.58 -16.35
CA GLY A 59 3.50 -5.30 -16.28
C GLY A 59 4.25 -4.15 -16.94
N SER A 60 5.58 -4.14 -16.87
CA SER A 60 6.41 -3.11 -17.51
C SER A 60 6.46 -3.20 -19.04
N PHE A 61 6.09 -4.37 -19.63
CA PHE A 61 6.01 -4.57 -21.07
C PHE A 61 4.71 -4.09 -21.69
N ILE A 62 3.62 -4.18 -20.95
CA ILE A 62 2.28 -3.88 -21.42
C ILE A 62 2.14 -2.37 -21.62
N ASP A 63 1.54 -1.97 -22.75
CA ASP A 63 1.09 -0.60 -22.94
C ASP A 63 -0.25 -0.40 -22.24
N TRP A 64 -0.21 0.33 -21.12
CA TRP A 64 -1.38 0.60 -20.29
C TRP A 64 -2.25 1.77 -20.80
N GLY A 65 -2.04 2.23 -22.05
CA GLY A 65 -2.84 3.29 -22.66
C GLY A 65 -4.34 3.02 -22.65
N PHE A 66 -4.74 1.75 -22.73
CA PHE A 66 -6.15 1.32 -22.68
C PHE A 66 -6.83 1.65 -21.34
N LEU A 67 -6.09 1.75 -20.23
CA LEU A 67 -6.64 2.18 -18.93
C LEU A 67 -7.15 3.63 -18.92
N LYS A 68 -6.86 4.43 -19.96
CA LYS A 68 -7.47 5.74 -20.15
C LYS A 68 -8.93 5.65 -20.62
N ASN A 69 -9.39 4.49 -21.07
CA ASN A 69 -10.77 4.28 -21.52
C ASN A 69 -11.74 4.24 -20.35
N THR A 70 -12.76 5.09 -20.37
CA THR A 70 -13.77 5.18 -19.31
C THR A 70 -14.54 3.87 -19.13
N ARG A 71 -14.84 3.16 -20.23
CA ARG A 71 -15.58 1.87 -20.15
C ARG A 71 -14.80 0.84 -19.34
N ILE A 72 -13.49 0.74 -19.54
CA ILE A 72 -12.62 -0.20 -18.83
C ILE A 72 -12.59 0.13 -17.33
N ILE A 73 -12.44 1.41 -16.98
CA ILE A 73 -12.43 1.83 -15.57
C ILE A 73 -13.76 1.56 -14.89
N VAL A 74 -14.88 1.82 -15.57
CA VAL A 74 -16.23 1.52 -15.03
C VAL A 74 -16.41 0.01 -14.86
N THR A 75 -15.95 -0.79 -15.81
CA THR A 75 -15.98 -2.27 -15.68
C THR A 75 -15.14 -2.75 -14.52
N LEU A 76 -13.91 -2.22 -14.35
CA LEU A 76 -13.04 -2.55 -13.21
C LEU A 76 -13.67 -2.16 -11.88
N PHE A 77 -14.33 -1.00 -11.81
CA PHE A 77 -15.07 -0.57 -10.62
C PHE A 77 -16.23 -1.52 -10.30
N GLY A 78 -17.05 -1.86 -11.31
CA GLY A 78 -18.17 -2.79 -11.14
C GLY A 78 -17.68 -4.19 -10.69
N LEU A 79 -16.59 -4.67 -11.28
CA LEU A 79 -15.96 -5.94 -10.87
C LEU A 79 -15.42 -5.86 -9.44
N SER A 80 -14.82 -4.73 -9.05
CA SER A 80 -14.36 -4.52 -7.67
C SER A 80 -15.51 -4.57 -6.66
N VAL A 81 -16.63 -3.91 -6.95
CA VAL A 81 -17.83 -3.95 -6.11
C VAL A 81 -18.38 -5.37 -6.04
N LEU A 82 -18.46 -6.07 -7.18
CA LEU A 82 -18.95 -7.45 -7.23
C LEU A 82 -18.05 -8.41 -6.43
N LEU A 83 -16.72 -8.29 -6.54
CA LEU A 83 -15.79 -9.09 -5.75
C LEU A 83 -15.92 -8.83 -4.24
N LEU A 84 -16.09 -7.56 -3.84
CA LEU A 84 -16.33 -7.23 -2.42
C LEU A 84 -17.67 -7.78 -1.93
N LEU A 85 -18.72 -7.74 -2.74
CA LEU A 85 -20.00 -8.35 -2.40
C LEU A 85 -19.90 -9.88 -2.31
N ALA A 86 -19.15 -10.50 -3.20
CA ALA A 86 -18.91 -11.95 -3.16
C ALA A 86 -18.21 -12.42 -1.88
N LEU A 87 -17.36 -11.57 -1.27
CA LEU A 87 -16.72 -11.88 0.01
C LEU A 87 -17.71 -12.07 1.17
N PHE A 88 -18.87 -11.41 1.16
CA PHE A 88 -19.88 -11.61 2.20
C PHE A 88 -20.49 -13.02 2.17
N ILE A 89 -20.42 -13.69 0.99
CA ILE A 89 -21.00 -15.02 0.80
C ILE A 89 -19.93 -16.09 0.85
N LEU A 90 -18.79 -15.85 0.17
CA LEU A 90 -17.73 -16.84 -0.09
C LEU A 90 -16.45 -16.59 0.72
N GLY A 91 -16.36 -15.45 1.41
CA GLY A 91 -15.15 -15.08 2.16
C GLY A 91 -14.95 -15.92 3.41
N SER A 92 -13.71 -16.36 3.63
CA SER A 92 -13.29 -16.97 4.88
C SER A 92 -13.07 -15.90 5.97
N VAL A 93 -13.49 -16.21 7.18
CA VAL A 93 -13.30 -15.35 8.35
C VAL A 93 -11.91 -15.61 8.93
N PHE A 94 -11.02 -14.61 8.82
CA PHE A 94 -9.70 -14.67 9.42
C PHE A 94 -9.55 -13.53 10.43
N LYS A 95 -9.26 -13.86 11.69
CA LYS A 95 -9.12 -12.88 12.80
C LYS A 95 -10.32 -11.91 12.95
N GLY A 96 -11.52 -12.37 12.64
CA GLY A 96 -12.75 -11.58 12.75
C GLY A 96 -13.05 -10.69 11.53
N ALA A 97 -12.20 -10.66 10.51
CA ALA A 97 -12.48 -10.02 9.23
C ALA A 97 -12.77 -11.06 8.14
N GLN A 98 -13.80 -10.82 7.34
CA GLN A 98 -14.22 -11.68 6.22
C GLN A 98 -13.70 -11.04 4.90
N SER A 99 -12.37 -11.02 4.72
CA SER A 99 -11.70 -10.27 3.65
C SER A 99 -10.82 -11.12 2.74
N TRP A 100 -10.82 -12.46 2.92
CA TRP A 100 -9.96 -13.37 2.18
C TRP A 100 -10.75 -14.43 1.44
N PHE A 101 -10.34 -14.74 0.20
CA PHE A 101 -10.69 -15.99 -0.45
C PHE A 101 -9.60 -17.02 -0.15
N ASP A 102 -9.95 -18.10 0.49
CA ASP A 102 -9.06 -19.24 0.69
C ASP A 102 -9.19 -20.19 -0.52
N LEU A 103 -8.11 -20.26 -1.30
CA LEU A 103 -8.02 -21.11 -2.48
C LEU A 103 -7.22 -22.39 -2.21
N GLY A 104 -7.01 -22.72 -0.94
CA GLY A 104 -6.28 -23.89 -0.47
C GLY A 104 -4.75 -23.74 -0.57
N ALA A 105 -4.20 -23.56 -1.75
CA ALA A 105 -2.75 -23.35 -1.96
C ALA A 105 -2.29 -21.95 -1.53
N PHE A 106 -3.13 -20.95 -1.65
CA PHE A 106 -2.88 -19.55 -1.26
C PHE A 106 -4.18 -18.82 -0.92
N SER A 107 -4.08 -17.81 -0.09
CA SER A 107 -5.19 -16.92 0.24
C SER A 107 -5.07 -15.62 -0.56
N PHE A 108 -6.15 -15.19 -1.17
CA PHE A 108 -6.22 -13.99 -1.98
C PHE A 108 -7.08 -12.93 -1.30
N GLN A 109 -6.53 -11.72 -1.13
CA GLN A 109 -7.26 -10.56 -0.59
C GLN A 109 -7.65 -9.61 -1.73
N PRO A 110 -8.91 -9.58 -2.15
CA PRO A 110 -9.35 -8.72 -3.26
C PRO A 110 -9.16 -7.24 -3.00
N THR A 111 -9.16 -6.81 -1.74
CA THR A 111 -8.96 -5.41 -1.35
C THR A 111 -7.62 -4.86 -1.84
N ASP A 112 -6.56 -5.70 -1.97
CA ASP A 112 -5.26 -5.24 -2.44
C ASP A 112 -5.32 -4.71 -3.89
N PRO A 113 -5.69 -5.49 -4.92
CA PRO A 113 -5.80 -4.98 -6.28
C PRO A 113 -6.89 -3.90 -6.41
N ILE A 114 -7.93 -3.90 -5.58
CA ILE A 114 -8.97 -2.88 -5.59
C ILE A 114 -8.41 -1.50 -5.21
N LYS A 115 -7.41 -1.40 -4.35
CA LYS A 115 -6.70 -0.13 -4.07
C LYS A 115 -6.07 0.45 -5.33
N LEU A 116 -5.53 -0.39 -6.25
CA LEU A 116 -5.03 0.07 -7.55
C LEU A 116 -6.17 0.57 -8.45
N VAL A 117 -7.32 -0.09 -8.42
CA VAL A 117 -8.51 0.36 -9.17
C VAL A 117 -8.99 1.71 -8.63
N VAL A 118 -8.98 1.93 -7.31
CA VAL A 118 -9.30 3.24 -6.71
C VAL A 118 -8.36 4.33 -7.23
N ILE A 119 -7.06 4.06 -7.31
CA ILE A 119 -6.08 5.01 -7.89
C ILE A 119 -6.44 5.31 -9.36
N LEU A 120 -6.76 4.29 -10.16
CA LEU A 120 -7.13 4.47 -11.57
C LEU A 120 -8.38 5.34 -11.74
N ILE A 121 -9.41 5.11 -10.91
CA ILE A 121 -10.65 5.90 -10.92
C ILE A 121 -10.35 7.36 -10.58
N LEU A 122 -9.61 7.60 -9.49
CA LEU A 122 -9.28 8.95 -9.03
C LEU A 122 -8.36 9.67 -10.03
N ALA A 123 -7.34 8.97 -10.55
CA ALA A 123 -6.45 9.53 -11.58
C ALA A 123 -7.21 9.91 -12.84
N LYS A 124 -8.16 9.08 -13.28
CA LYS A 124 -9.02 9.39 -14.42
C LYS A 124 -9.96 10.55 -14.15
N TYR A 125 -10.56 10.57 -12.97
CA TYR A 125 -11.50 11.61 -12.58
C TYR A 125 -10.81 12.98 -12.54
N PHE A 126 -9.68 13.08 -11.83
CA PHE A 126 -8.94 14.33 -11.67
C PHE A 126 -8.16 14.74 -12.93
N SER A 127 -7.70 13.81 -13.77
CA SER A 127 -6.96 14.13 -15.01
C SER A 127 -7.76 14.97 -16.02
N ARG A 128 -9.07 14.94 -15.96
CA ARG A 128 -9.97 15.66 -16.89
C ARG A 128 -10.37 17.05 -16.40
N ARG A 129 -10.04 17.45 -15.17
CA ARG A 129 -10.70 18.58 -14.49
C ARG A 129 -9.75 19.55 -13.77
N HIS A 130 -8.57 19.79 -14.35
CA HIS A 130 -7.52 20.60 -13.75
C HIS A 130 -7.89 22.02 -13.32
N ILE A 131 -8.88 22.65 -13.94
CA ILE A 131 -9.21 24.06 -13.71
C ILE A 131 -10.33 24.20 -12.65
N GLU A 132 -11.11 23.16 -12.42
CA GLU A 132 -12.33 23.20 -11.59
C GLU A 132 -12.20 22.48 -10.24
N ILE A 133 -11.02 21.97 -9.88
CA ILE A 133 -10.83 21.09 -8.68
C ILE A 133 -11.16 21.80 -7.37
N ALA A 134 -11.12 23.15 -7.35
CA ALA A 134 -11.55 23.94 -6.20
C ALA A 134 -13.06 23.85 -5.90
N ASN A 135 -13.87 23.25 -6.78
CA ASN A 135 -15.29 23.10 -6.57
C ASN A 135 -15.63 21.88 -5.70
N ILE A 136 -16.44 22.08 -4.66
CA ILE A 136 -16.85 21.03 -3.72
C ILE A 136 -17.52 19.82 -4.41
N ARG A 137 -18.17 20.04 -5.55
CA ARG A 137 -18.80 18.97 -6.34
C ARG A 137 -17.80 17.86 -6.72
N HIS A 138 -16.55 18.21 -7.00
CA HIS A 138 -15.53 17.22 -7.38
C HIS A 138 -15.08 16.38 -6.20
N ILE A 139 -15.06 16.95 -5.01
CA ILE A 139 -14.78 16.24 -3.77
C ILE A 139 -15.91 15.25 -3.48
N LEU A 140 -17.16 15.70 -3.59
CA LEU A 140 -18.33 14.85 -3.34
C LEU A 140 -18.42 13.69 -4.34
N VAL A 141 -18.22 13.94 -5.63
CA VAL A 141 -18.30 12.88 -6.64
C VAL A 141 -17.14 11.89 -6.52
N SER A 142 -15.89 12.36 -6.37
CA SER A 142 -14.76 11.46 -6.15
C SER A 142 -14.89 10.69 -4.84
N GLY A 143 -15.35 11.37 -3.79
CA GLY A 143 -15.65 10.78 -2.49
C GLY A 143 -16.73 9.71 -2.58
N PHE A 144 -17.78 9.89 -3.36
CA PHE A 144 -18.84 8.90 -3.54
C PHE A 144 -18.31 7.59 -4.16
N TYR A 145 -17.49 7.64 -5.22
CA TYR A 145 -16.88 6.44 -5.80
C TYR A 145 -16.03 5.69 -4.79
N VAL A 146 -15.21 6.41 -4.02
CA VAL A 146 -14.35 5.81 -3.03
C VAL A 146 -15.15 5.33 -1.82
N PHE A 147 -16.19 6.06 -1.42
CA PHE A 147 -17.05 5.70 -0.29
C PHE A 147 -17.76 4.36 -0.50
N VAL A 148 -18.20 4.06 -1.72
CA VAL A 148 -18.81 2.75 -2.03
C VAL A 148 -17.84 1.61 -1.69
N ILE A 149 -16.58 1.70 -2.14
CA ILE A 149 -15.55 0.68 -1.85
C ILE A 149 -15.19 0.69 -0.36
N PHE A 150 -14.95 1.88 0.21
CA PHE A 150 -14.66 2.06 1.63
C PHE A 150 -15.73 1.41 2.52
N PHE A 151 -17.00 1.68 2.22
CA PHE A 151 -18.12 1.16 3.01
C PHE A 151 -18.24 -0.37 2.92
N LEU A 152 -18.06 -0.95 1.75
CA LEU A 152 -18.06 -2.41 1.58
C LEU A 152 -16.92 -3.06 2.36
N VAL A 153 -15.71 -2.51 2.30
CA VAL A 153 -14.54 -3.00 3.04
C VAL A 153 -14.75 -2.82 4.56
N PHE A 154 -15.34 -1.71 4.97
CA PHE A 154 -15.65 -1.43 6.37
C PHE A 154 -16.68 -2.43 6.93
N LEU A 155 -17.69 -2.81 6.14
CA LEU A 155 -18.68 -3.82 6.53
C LEU A 155 -18.10 -5.23 6.66
N GLN A 156 -16.95 -5.52 6.02
CA GLN A 156 -16.20 -6.79 6.13
C GLN A 156 -15.28 -6.85 7.36
N PRO A 157 -15.48 -6.05 8.38
CA PRO A 157 -14.63 -5.58 9.49
C PRO A 157 -13.13 -5.45 9.17
N ASP A 158 -12.75 -5.09 7.93
CA ASP A 158 -11.37 -4.78 7.56
C ASP A 158 -11.10 -3.27 7.73
N PHE A 159 -10.94 -2.88 9.00
CA PHE A 159 -10.72 -1.48 9.38
C PHE A 159 -9.40 -0.93 8.83
N GLY A 160 -8.37 -1.78 8.76
CA GLY A 160 -7.05 -1.39 8.27
C GLY A 160 -7.08 -0.97 6.80
N SER A 161 -7.64 -1.81 5.93
CA SER A 161 -7.78 -1.47 4.51
C SER A 161 -8.72 -0.29 4.26
N ALA A 162 -9.79 -0.15 5.06
CA ALA A 162 -10.70 0.99 4.96
C ALA A 162 -9.99 2.32 5.24
N ILE A 163 -9.18 2.40 6.29
CA ILE A 163 -8.38 3.59 6.61
C ILE A 163 -7.41 3.92 5.48
N ILE A 164 -6.75 2.93 4.88
CA ILE A 164 -5.82 3.15 3.77
C ILE A 164 -6.56 3.74 2.56
N ILE A 165 -7.73 3.20 2.21
CA ILE A 165 -8.56 3.72 1.11
C ILE A 165 -8.98 5.17 1.37
N PHE A 166 -9.34 5.51 2.60
CA PHE A 166 -9.68 6.89 2.98
C PHE A 166 -8.48 7.83 2.83
N PHE A 167 -7.31 7.48 3.36
CA PHE A 167 -6.12 8.32 3.25
C PHE A 167 -5.56 8.38 1.83
N LEU A 168 -5.71 7.32 1.04
CA LEU A 168 -5.42 7.35 -0.38
C LEU A 168 -6.27 8.39 -1.11
N TRP A 169 -7.59 8.38 -0.89
CA TRP A 169 -8.50 9.38 -1.46
C TRP A 169 -8.13 10.80 -1.00
N LEU A 170 -7.95 10.99 0.30
CA LEU A 170 -7.58 12.29 0.86
C LEU A 170 -6.27 12.81 0.27
N GLY A 171 -5.24 11.96 0.18
CA GLY A 171 -3.95 12.32 -0.43
C GLY A 171 -4.08 12.70 -1.90
N MET A 172 -4.88 11.97 -2.69
CA MET A 172 -5.15 12.28 -4.09
C MET A 172 -5.90 13.61 -4.23
N VAL A 173 -6.87 13.90 -3.37
CA VAL A 173 -7.61 15.17 -3.33
C VAL A 173 -6.68 16.33 -2.96
N LEU A 174 -5.79 16.14 -1.99
CA LEU A 174 -4.80 17.16 -1.58
C LEU A 174 -3.86 17.53 -2.73
N VAL A 175 -3.30 16.53 -3.42
CA VAL A 175 -2.40 16.75 -4.56
C VAL A 175 -3.13 17.39 -5.75
N SER A 176 -4.42 17.11 -5.89
CA SER A 176 -5.23 17.67 -6.97
C SER A 176 -5.60 19.15 -6.78
N GLY A 177 -5.31 19.76 -5.61
CA GLY A 177 -5.49 21.20 -5.39
C GLY A 177 -6.80 21.62 -4.73
N ILE A 178 -7.23 20.85 -3.72
CA ILE A 178 -8.41 21.22 -2.89
C ILE A 178 -8.21 22.59 -2.22
N SER A 179 -9.28 23.39 -2.13
CA SER A 179 -9.26 24.63 -1.36
C SER A 179 -9.18 24.35 0.16
N LYS A 180 -8.51 25.24 0.92
CA LYS A 180 -8.39 25.12 2.39
C LYS A 180 -9.75 25.06 3.10
N ARG A 181 -10.78 25.75 2.56
CA ARG A 181 -12.15 25.73 3.10
C ARG A 181 -12.79 24.35 2.96
N HIS A 182 -12.63 23.72 1.80
CA HIS A 182 -13.18 22.39 1.54
C HIS A 182 -12.41 21.32 2.33
N LEU A 183 -11.08 21.47 2.51
CA LEU A 183 -10.29 20.60 3.37
C LEU A 183 -10.81 20.64 4.82
N LEU A 184 -11.05 21.83 5.35
CA LEU A 184 -11.65 21.98 6.68
C LEU A 184 -13.04 21.31 6.75
N ALA A 185 -13.88 21.47 5.72
CA ALA A 185 -15.18 20.81 5.66
C ALA A 185 -15.05 19.28 5.67
N VAL A 186 -14.12 18.71 4.88
CA VAL A 186 -13.84 17.26 4.88
C VAL A 186 -13.41 16.79 6.27
N PHE A 187 -12.54 17.56 6.94
CA PHE A 187 -12.09 17.24 8.31
C PHE A 187 -13.24 17.26 9.31
N LEU A 188 -14.07 18.30 9.28
CA LEU A 188 -15.24 18.43 10.19
C LEU A 188 -16.28 17.32 9.93
N ILE A 189 -16.59 17.01 8.67
CA ILE A 189 -17.48 15.91 8.31
C ILE A 189 -16.88 14.58 8.79
N GLY A 190 -15.57 14.36 8.60
CA GLY A 190 -14.87 13.18 9.10
C GLY A 190 -14.95 13.04 10.63
N LEU A 191 -14.80 14.13 11.36
CA LEU A 191 -14.92 14.16 12.83
C LEU A 191 -16.34 13.79 13.29
N VAL A 192 -17.36 14.36 12.66
CA VAL A 192 -18.78 14.03 12.95
C VAL A 192 -19.10 12.58 12.59
N ALA A 193 -18.63 12.11 11.42
CA ALA A 193 -18.80 10.72 11.00
C ALA A 193 -18.09 9.76 11.98
N PHE A 194 -16.86 10.07 12.40
CA PHE A 194 -16.14 9.27 13.39
C PHE A 194 -16.91 9.19 14.72
N GLY A 195 -17.44 10.32 15.20
CA GLY A 195 -18.29 10.33 16.39
C GLY A 195 -19.54 9.45 16.23
N GLY A 196 -20.22 9.55 15.11
CA GLY A 196 -21.37 8.68 14.79
C GLY A 196 -20.98 7.19 14.76
N LEU A 197 -19.88 6.86 14.09
CA LEU A 197 -19.35 5.49 14.04
C LEU A 197 -18.99 4.98 15.45
N TRP A 198 -18.40 5.83 16.29
CA TRP A 198 -18.02 5.48 17.65
C TRP A 198 -19.24 5.09 18.52
N PHE A 199 -20.32 5.86 18.46
CA PHE A 199 -21.47 5.61 19.31
C PHE A 199 -22.37 4.50 18.78
N PHE A 200 -22.57 4.38 17.48
CA PHE A 200 -23.63 3.56 16.89
C PHE A 200 -23.15 2.32 16.12
N VAL A 201 -21.90 2.30 15.63
CA VAL A 201 -21.45 1.29 14.67
C VAL A 201 -20.26 0.44 15.18
N PHE A 202 -19.29 1.04 15.86
CA PHE A 202 -18.09 0.33 16.28
C PHE A 202 -18.39 -0.79 17.25
N LYS A 203 -17.89 -2.00 16.90
CA LYS A 203 -17.92 -3.18 17.76
C LYS A 203 -16.96 -3.01 18.95
N PRO A 204 -17.15 -3.73 20.07
CA PRO A 204 -16.29 -3.63 21.25
C PRO A 204 -14.81 -3.71 20.95
N TYR A 205 -14.36 -4.69 20.15
CA TYR A 205 -12.95 -4.88 19.81
C TYR A 205 -12.34 -3.71 19.03
N GLN A 206 -13.13 -2.98 18.23
CA GLN A 206 -12.66 -1.79 17.52
C GLN A 206 -12.48 -0.61 18.48
N LYS A 207 -13.41 -0.45 19.42
CA LYS A 207 -13.28 0.54 20.50
C LYS A 207 -12.10 0.23 21.41
N ASP A 208 -11.84 -1.04 21.69
CA ASP A 208 -10.73 -1.47 22.54
C ASP A 208 -9.37 -1.17 21.87
N ARG A 209 -9.23 -1.33 20.55
CA ARG A 209 -8.02 -0.91 19.84
C ARG A 209 -7.72 0.58 20.04
N ILE A 210 -8.73 1.45 20.00
CA ILE A 210 -8.56 2.90 20.20
C ILE A 210 -8.32 3.21 21.67
N LYS A 211 -9.01 2.56 22.61
CA LYS A 211 -8.79 2.71 24.05
C LYS A 211 -7.36 2.29 24.44
N ASN A 212 -6.90 1.15 23.96
CA ASN A 212 -5.56 0.64 24.23
C ASN A 212 -4.46 1.54 23.59
N PHE A 213 -4.77 2.23 22.50
CA PHE A 213 -3.88 3.22 21.94
C PHE A 213 -3.76 4.46 22.87
N ILE A 214 -4.87 4.94 23.44
CA ILE A 214 -4.88 6.11 24.33
C ILE A 214 -4.28 5.76 25.71
N HIS A 215 -4.59 4.55 26.20
CA HIS A 215 -4.17 4.04 27.52
C HIS A 215 -3.53 2.65 27.39
N PRO A 216 -2.29 2.55 26.84
CA PRO A 216 -1.67 1.26 26.52
C PRO A 216 -1.37 0.37 27.74
N LEU A 217 -1.33 0.96 28.96
CA LEU A 217 -1.01 0.24 30.17
C LEU A 217 -2.24 -0.33 30.92
N THR A 218 -3.46 -0.06 30.46
CA THR A 218 -4.67 -0.53 31.15
C THR A 218 -4.96 -2.01 30.98
N ASP A 219 -4.58 -2.60 29.86
CA ASP A 219 -4.80 -4.02 29.55
C ASP A 219 -3.58 -4.66 28.88
N ILE A 220 -2.45 -4.65 29.58
CA ILE A 220 -1.16 -5.16 29.07
C ILE A 220 -1.20 -6.68 28.81
N ARG A 221 -2.10 -7.44 29.45
CA ARG A 221 -2.19 -8.90 29.29
C ARG A 221 -3.31 -9.36 28.38
N GLY A 222 -4.20 -8.45 27.94
CA GLY A 222 -5.32 -8.73 27.05
C GLY A 222 -5.16 -8.07 25.68
N THR A 223 -6.11 -7.23 25.31
CA THR A 223 -6.20 -6.63 23.97
C THR A 223 -5.08 -5.63 23.63
N GLY A 224 -4.39 -5.08 24.66
CA GLY A 224 -3.23 -4.19 24.51
C GLY A 224 -1.88 -4.91 24.38
N TYR A 225 -1.84 -6.23 24.63
CA TYR A 225 -0.61 -7.02 24.69
C TYR A 225 0.29 -6.84 23.46
N ASN A 226 -0.28 -6.96 22.26
CA ASN A 226 0.47 -6.91 21.00
C ASN A 226 1.12 -5.54 20.76
N ALA A 227 0.38 -4.46 21.03
CA ALA A 227 0.90 -3.09 20.90
C ALA A 227 2.04 -2.84 21.89
N TYR A 228 1.88 -3.29 23.13
CA TYR A 228 2.91 -3.17 24.16
C TYR A 228 4.17 -3.96 23.80
N GLN A 229 4.04 -5.23 23.41
CA GLN A 229 5.18 -6.07 23.01
C GLN A 229 5.90 -5.52 21.75
N SER A 230 5.17 -4.94 20.82
CA SER A 230 5.76 -4.27 19.65
C SER A 230 6.64 -3.10 20.06
N THR A 231 6.17 -2.21 20.94
CA THR A 231 6.98 -1.09 21.43
C THR A 231 8.19 -1.54 22.24
N VAL A 232 8.05 -2.60 23.06
CA VAL A 232 9.16 -3.24 23.78
C VAL A 232 10.20 -3.79 22.80
N ALA A 233 9.77 -4.49 21.75
CA ALA A 233 10.66 -5.04 20.72
C ALA A 233 11.48 -3.92 20.05
N VAL A 234 10.81 -2.87 19.56
CA VAL A 234 11.47 -1.73 18.93
C VAL A 234 12.48 -1.08 19.88
N GLY A 235 12.09 -0.79 21.13
CA GLY A 235 12.97 -0.16 22.12
C GLY A 235 14.17 -1.03 22.50
N SER A 236 13.98 -2.37 22.52
CA SER A 236 15.04 -3.30 22.89
C SER A 236 16.14 -3.44 21.84
N GLY A 237 15.90 -2.99 20.58
CA GLY A 237 16.90 -3.01 19.52
C GLY A 237 18.05 -2.01 19.69
N GLN A 238 17.87 -0.96 20.48
CA GLN A 238 18.89 0.07 20.72
C GLN A 238 19.54 0.59 19.43
N LEU A 239 20.86 0.86 19.42
CA LEU A 239 21.57 1.41 18.26
C LEU A 239 21.86 0.35 17.18
N PHE A 240 22.40 -0.79 17.55
CA PHE A 240 22.93 -1.80 16.60
C PHE A 240 22.07 -3.06 16.49
N GLY A 241 20.99 -3.17 17.27
CA GLY A 241 20.16 -4.36 17.33
C GLY A 241 20.75 -5.45 18.20
N LYS A 242 19.94 -6.49 18.42
CA LYS A 242 20.37 -7.71 19.14
C LYS A 242 21.14 -8.69 18.25
N GLY A 243 21.13 -8.43 16.93
CA GLY A 243 21.65 -9.35 15.91
C GLY A 243 20.56 -10.23 15.30
N ILE A 244 20.81 -10.67 14.06
CA ILE A 244 19.89 -11.50 13.29
C ILE A 244 19.70 -12.85 14.01
N GLY A 245 18.45 -13.22 14.29
CA GLY A 245 18.12 -14.46 15.02
C GLY A 245 18.24 -14.37 16.54
N TYR A 246 18.62 -13.21 17.09
CA TYR A 246 18.74 -12.98 18.53
C TYR A 246 17.64 -12.09 19.09
N GLY A 247 16.63 -11.73 18.30
CA GLY A 247 15.45 -11.01 18.73
C GLY A 247 14.62 -11.83 19.72
N THR A 248 14.62 -11.46 21.00
CA THR A 248 13.98 -12.25 22.07
C THR A 248 12.46 -12.18 22.00
N GLN A 249 11.88 -11.03 21.64
CA GLN A 249 10.43 -10.84 21.60
C GLN A 249 9.78 -11.67 20.47
N SER A 250 10.43 -11.70 19.32
CA SER A 250 9.98 -12.45 18.16
C SER A 250 10.30 -13.95 18.29
N LYS A 251 11.51 -14.31 18.74
CA LYS A 251 11.95 -15.71 18.90
C LYS A 251 11.15 -16.47 19.95
N LEU A 252 10.86 -15.84 21.08
CA LEU A 252 10.06 -16.44 22.16
C LEU A 252 8.56 -16.32 21.91
N GLN A 253 8.14 -15.84 20.73
CA GLN A 253 6.74 -15.66 20.34
C GLN A 253 5.94 -14.73 21.29
N PHE A 254 6.61 -13.82 22.01
CA PHE A 254 5.94 -12.77 22.76
C PHE A 254 5.32 -11.73 21.82
N LEU A 255 5.85 -11.58 20.60
CA LEU A 255 5.30 -10.76 19.53
C LEU A 255 4.57 -11.65 18.51
N PRO A 256 3.25 -11.85 18.62
CA PRO A 256 2.49 -12.63 17.65
C PRO A 256 2.44 -11.87 16.33
N GLU A 257 2.28 -12.59 15.21
CA GLU A 257 2.18 -12.01 13.85
C GLU A 257 3.38 -11.12 13.48
N TYR A 258 4.56 -11.45 13.99
CA TYR A 258 5.81 -10.72 13.70
C TYR A 258 6.13 -10.70 12.20
N GLN A 259 5.67 -11.68 11.43
CA GLN A 259 5.88 -11.78 9.98
C GLN A 259 4.96 -10.87 9.15
N THR A 260 3.82 -10.44 9.68
CA THR A 260 2.82 -9.62 9.00
C THR A 260 2.72 -8.23 9.62
N ASP A 261 1.98 -8.13 10.73
CA ASP A 261 1.58 -6.87 11.35
C ASP A 261 2.71 -6.20 12.14
N PHE A 262 3.69 -6.98 12.61
CA PHE A 262 4.76 -6.50 13.47
C PHE A 262 6.16 -6.75 12.90
N ILE A 263 6.27 -6.91 11.57
CA ILE A 263 7.57 -7.13 10.91
C ILE A 263 8.56 -5.99 11.16
N PHE A 264 8.08 -4.74 11.23
CA PHE A 264 8.93 -3.59 11.54
C PHE A 264 9.50 -3.67 12.95
N ALA A 265 8.71 -4.10 13.94
CA ALA A 265 9.17 -4.23 15.32
C ALA A 265 10.21 -5.37 15.45
N ALA A 266 9.96 -6.50 14.78
CA ALA A 266 10.93 -7.60 14.73
C ALA A 266 12.24 -7.19 14.05
N PHE A 267 12.15 -6.48 12.92
CA PHE A 267 13.31 -5.93 12.23
C PHE A 267 14.09 -4.94 13.10
N ALA A 268 13.39 -4.02 13.76
CA ALA A 268 14.00 -3.03 14.63
C ALA A 268 14.69 -3.68 15.85
N GLU A 269 14.14 -4.75 16.40
CA GLU A 269 14.77 -5.52 17.48
C GLU A 269 16.11 -6.14 17.03
N GLU A 270 16.16 -6.71 15.81
CA GLU A 270 17.34 -7.40 15.30
C GLU A 270 18.41 -6.45 14.76
N TRP A 271 18.01 -5.41 14.02
CA TRP A 271 18.92 -4.51 13.29
C TRP A 271 19.16 -3.17 13.98
N GLY A 272 18.39 -2.86 15.03
CA GLY A 272 18.49 -1.63 15.80
C GLY A 272 18.18 -0.36 15.02
N PHE A 273 18.53 0.78 15.60
CA PHE A 273 18.30 2.09 15.01
C PHE A 273 19.04 2.29 13.68
N VAL A 274 20.25 1.75 13.55
CA VAL A 274 21.04 1.84 12.30
C VAL A 274 20.33 1.12 11.16
N GLY A 275 19.84 -0.11 11.40
CA GLY A 275 19.09 -0.86 10.40
C GLY A 275 17.78 -0.17 10.01
N VAL A 276 17.04 0.37 10.99
CA VAL A 276 15.80 1.14 10.75
C VAL A 276 16.08 2.40 9.93
N THR A 277 17.18 3.11 10.22
CA THR A 277 17.57 4.28 9.43
C THR A 277 17.87 3.91 7.98
N LEU A 278 18.60 2.81 7.75
CA LEU A 278 18.86 2.31 6.41
C LEU A 278 17.58 1.93 5.68
N LEU A 279 16.64 1.27 6.37
CA LEU A 279 15.33 0.93 5.83
C LEU A 279 14.56 2.19 5.39
N PHE A 280 14.55 3.24 6.21
CA PHE A 280 13.91 4.52 5.86
C PHE A 280 14.60 5.23 4.70
N VAL A 281 15.92 5.16 4.59
CA VAL A 281 16.65 5.66 3.42
C VAL A 281 16.21 4.92 2.15
N LEU A 282 16.07 3.59 2.20
CA LEU A 282 15.57 2.80 1.06
C LEU A 282 14.15 3.22 0.67
N TYR A 283 13.24 3.35 1.63
CA TYR A 283 11.88 3.87 1.35
C TYR A 283 11.91 5.30 0.80
N GLY A 284 12.75 6.17 1.33
CA GLY A 284 12.95 7.52 0.80
C GLY A 284 13.37 7.52 -0.68
N ILE A 285 14.32 6.64 -1.04
CA ILE A 285 14.74 6.45 -2.44
C ILE A 285 13.59 5.90 -3.28
N ILE A 286 12.84 4.90 -2.80
CA ILE A 286 11.68 4.32 -3.51
C ILE A 286 10.67 5.42 -3.82
N PHE A 287 10.20 6.17 -2.80
CA PHE A 287 9.20 7.22 -2.98
C PHE A 287 9.69 8.34 -3.89
N TRP A 288 10.93 8.77 -3.71
CA TRP A 288 11.54 9.80 -4.58
C TRP A 288 11.62 9.35 -6.04
N ARG A 289 12.05 8.08 -6.30
CA ARG A 289 12.10 7.52 -7.66
C ARG A 289 10.71 7.40 -8.27
N MET A 290 9.72 6.92 -7.51
CA MET A 290 8.34 6.82 -7.97
C MET A 290 7.78 8.20 -8.35
N LEU A 291 7.94 9.21 -7.50
CA LEU A 291 7.53 10.59 -7.80
C LEU A 291 8.24 11.14 -9.04
N ARG A 292 9.56 10.95 -9.12
CA ARG A 292 10.35 11.41 -10.28
C ARG A 292 9.90 10.76 -11.59
N ILE A 293 9.53 9.49 -11.56
CA ILE A 293 9.00 8.78 -12.73
C ILE A 293 7.61 9.29 -13.08
N SER A 294 6.76 9.48 -12.08
CA SER A 294 5.38 9.96 -12.23
C SER A 294 5.34 11.35 -12.86
N LEU A 295 6.13 12.30 -12.35
CA LEU A 295 6.18 13.68 -12.84
C LEU A 295 6.71 13.81 -14.27
N ARG A 296 7.36 12.77 -14.82
CA ARG A 296 7.80 12.68 -16.22
C ARG A 296 6.79 11.99 -17.13
N GLY A 297 5.58 11.74 -16.65
CA GLY A 297 4.48 11.16 -17.44
C GLY A 297 4.05 12.08 -18.59
N SER A 298 3.61 11.50 -19.72
CA SER A 298 3.15 12.25 -20.91
C SER A 298 1.77 12.87 -20.76
N GLY A 299 1.10 12.66 -19.65
CA GLY A 299 -0.23 13.22 -19.39
C GLY A 299 -0.67 13.06 -17.96
N ASN A 300 -1.63 13.89 -17.57
CA ASN A 300 -2.10 14.02 -16.20
C ASN A 300 -2.61 12.72 -15.57
N PHE A 301 -3.20 11.82 -16.37
CA PHE A 301 -3.63 10.51 -15.90
C PHE A 301 -2.44 9.66 -15.40
N GLN A 302 -1.35 9.66 -16.12
CA GLN A 302 -0.14 8.90 -15.75
C GLN A 302 0.54 9.51 -14.53
N ILE A 303 0.62 10.85 -14.48
CA ILE A 303 1.16 11.58 -13.33
C ILE A 303 0.35 11.25 -12.08
N LEU A 304 -0.97 11.38 -12.14
CA LEU A 304 -1.86 11.14 -11.02
C LEU A 304 -1.89 9.66 -10.60
N PHE A 305 -1.79 8.71 -11.55
CA PHE A 305 -1.65 7.30 -11.21
C PHE A 305 -0.39 7.03 -10.39
N GLY A 306 0.76 7.52 -10.85
CA GLY A 306 2.02 7.28 -10.16
C GLY A 306 2.12 8.01 -8.82
N VAL A 307 1.56 9.22 -8.70
CA VAL A 307 1.44 9.94 -7.43
C VAL A 307 0.50 9.19 -6.50
N GLY A 308 -0.65 8.69 -6.97
CA GLY A 308 -1.57 7.89 -6.17
C GLY A 308 -0.96 6.59 -5.67
N LEU A 309 -0.16 5.91 -6.50
CA LEU A 309 0.58 4.72 -6.09
C LEU A 309 1.62 5.04 -5.02
N THR A 310 2.31 6.19 -5.14
CA THR A 310 3.26 6.66 -4.11
C THR A 310 2.54 6.96 -2.79
N ILE A 311 1.38 7.63 -2.85
CA ILE A 311 0.55 7.90 -1.67
C ILE A 311 0.10 6.58 -1.02
N LEU A 312 -0.34 5.60 -1.81
CA LEU A 312 -0.76 4.29 -1.30
C LEU A 312 0.36 3.64 -0.47
N PHE A 313 1.57 3.54 -1.01
CA PHE A 313 2.69 2.91 -0.30
C PHE A 313 3.16 3.76 0.89
N LEU A 314 3.16 5.09 0.77
CA LEU A 314 3.49 5.98 1.88
C LEU A 314 2.50 5.82 3.04
N VAL A 315 1.19 5.78 2.76
CA VAL A 315 0.15 5.59 3.78
C VAL A 315 0.30 4.24 4.48
N HIS A 316 0.53 3.16 3.71
CA HIS A 316 0.82 1.84 4.29
C HIS A 316 2.05 1.89 5.21
N ALA A 317 3.17 2.47 4.76
CA ALA A 317 4.40 2.54 5.55
C ALA A 317 4.21 3.37 6.83
N VAL A 318 3.56 4.55 6.74
CA VAL A 318 3.30 5.43 7.89
C VAL A 318 2.40 4.75 8.92
N ILE A 319 1.31 4.11 8.47
CA ILE A 319 0.38 3.44 9.39
C ILE A 319 1.08 2.23 10.04
N HIS A 320 1.79 1.42 9.27
CA HIS A 320 2.47 0.24 9.78
C HIS A 320 3.56 0.60 10.80
N VAL A 321 4.46 1.52 10.46
CA VAL A 321 5.50 1.98 11.39
C VAL A 321 4.85 2.63 12.61
N GLY A 322 3.87 3.53 12.39
CA GLY A 322 3.17 4.23 13.47
C GLY A 322 2.52 3.30 14.48
N MET A 323 1.86 2.22 14.02
CA MET A 323 1.25 1.25 14.95
C MET A 323 2.30 0.42 15.69
N ASN A 324 3.46 0.14 15.09
CA ASN A 324 4.54 -0.64 15.72
C ASN A 324 5.29 0.16 16.81
N ILE A 325 5.40 1.48 16.66
CA ILE A 325 6.05 2.36 17.66
C ILE A 325 5.06 3.02 18.63
N GLY A 326 3.78 2.63 18.57
CA GLY A 326 2.74 3.12 19.48
C GLY A 326 2.24 4.54 19.16
N LEU A 327 2.49 5.10 17.97
CA LEU A 327 1.98 6.42 17.55
C LEU A 327 0.60 6.32 16.85
N LEU A 328 0.16 5.12 16.48
CA LEU A 328 -1.14 4.85 15.87
C LEU A 328 -1.74 3.58 16.46
N PRO A 329 -3.08 3.44 16.46
CA PRO A 329 -3.71 2.20 16.91
C PRO A 329 -3.36 1.03 15.99
N VAL A 330 -3.29 -0.18 16.54
CA VAL A 330 -3.00 -1.40 15.77
C VAL A 330 -4.17 -1.69 14.82
N THR A 331 -3.91 -1.62 13.54
CA THR A 331 -4.90 -1.78 12.47
C THR A 331 -4.76 -3.08 11.68
N GLY A 332 -3.63 -3.81 11.83
CA GLY A 332 -3.38 -5.05 11.10
C GLY A 332 -3.02 -4.80 9.63
N ASN A 333 -2.22 -3.78 9.35
CA ASN A 333 -1.77 -3.45 8.00
C ASN A 333 -0.35 -3.94 7.75
N THR A 334 -0.06 -4.27 6.50
CA THR A 334 1.25 -4.72 6.04
C THR A 334 2.20 -3.56 5.75
N LEU A 335 3.50 -3.77 5.96
CA LEU A 335 4.57 -2.87 5.51
C LEU A 335 4.90 -3.17 4.05
N PRO A 336 4.83 -2.19 3.14
CA PRO A 336 5.05 -2.42 1.72
C PRO A 336 6.37 -3.14 1.43
N PHE A 337 6.31 -4.14 0.55
CA PHE A 337 7.42 -4.97 0.09
C PHE A 337 8.10 -5.83 1.17
N MET A 338 7.87 -5.58 2.45
CA MET A 338 8.57 -6.23 3.55
C MET A 338 7.75 -7.30 4.26
N SER A 339 6.47 -7.02 4.56
CA SER A 339 5.58 -7.95 5.28
C SER A 339 5.30 -9.22 4.49
N TYR A 340 5.07 -10.31 5.20
CA TYR A 340 4.54 -11.54 4.61
C TYR A 340 3.13 -11.31 4.03
N GLY A 341 2.94 -11.71 2.78
CA GLY A 341 1.64 -11.63 2.10
C GLY A 341 1.77 -11.72 0.60
N GLY A 342 1.49 -12.90 0.01
CA GLY A 342 1.65 -13.13 -1.42
C GLY A 342 0.77 -12.22 -2.29
N SER A 343 -0.53 -12.09 -1.95
CA SER A 343 -1.48 -11.23 -2.65
C SER A 343 -1.06 -9.76 -2.62
N HIS A 344 -0.61 -9.29 -1.46
CA HIS A 344 -0.17 -7.92 -1.24
C HIS A 344 1.08 -7.61 -2.05
N LEU A 345 2.13 -8.42 -1.89
CA LEU A 345 3.39 -8.27 -2.60
C LEU A 345 3.21 -8.29 -4.13
N LEU A 346 2.39 -9.22 -4.63
CA LEU A 346 2.08 -9.33 -6.05
C LEU A 346 1.39 -8.06 -6.57
N THR A 347 0.45 -7.51 -5.80
CA THR A 347 -0.27 -6.27 -6.16
C THR A 347 0.66 -5.06 -6.16
N GLU A 348 1.58 -4.97 -5.22
CA GLU A 348 2.57 -3.90 -5.14
C GLU A 348 3.50 -3.91 -6.36
N PHE A 349 4.05 -5.07 -6.70
CA PHE A 349 4.91 -5.23 -7.88
C PHE A 349 4.13 -5.02 -9.20
N LEU A 350 2.86 -5.42 -9.26
CA LEU A 350 1.98 -5.10 -10.38
C LEU A 350 1.79 -3.59 -10.53
N GLY A 351 1.54 -2.88 -9.44
CA GLY A 351 1.42 -1.42 -9.42
C GLY A 351 2.67 -0.73 -9.96
N LEU A 352 3.86 -1.18 -9.52
CA LEU A 352 5.14 -0.69 -10.04
C LEU A 352 5.33 -1.06 -11.52
N GLY A 353 4.93 -2.26 -11.94
CA GLY A 353 4.96 -2.70 -13.34
C GLY A 353 4.10 -1.81 -14.24
N ILE A 354 2.88 -1.48 -13.80
CA ILE A 354 1.99 -0.53 -14.49
C ILE A 354 2.66 0.85 -14.60
N LEU A 355 3.26 1.35 -13.53
CA LEU A 355 3.98 2.63 -13.52
C LEU A 355 5.12 2.64 -14.56
N MET A 356 5.89 1.55 -14.64
CA MET A 356 6.98 1.43 -15.64
C MET A 356 6.45 1.32 -17.07
N GLY A 357 5.37 0.57 -17.31
CA GLY A 357 4.74 0.46 -18.61
C GLY A 357 4.19 1.79 -19.12
N MET A 358 3.57 2.58 -18.24
CA MET A 358 3.11 3.95 -18.57
C MET A 358 4.27 4.89 -18.93
N ARG A 359 5.44 4.77 -18.27
CA ARG A 359 6.66 5.53 -18.60
C ARG A 359 7.15 5.26 -20.01
N LYS A 360 7.02 4.04 -20.52
CA LYS A 360 7.42 3.66 -21.88
C LYS A 360 6.60 4.40 -22.94
N SER A 361 5.29 4.47 -22.77
CA SER A 361 4.37 5.19 -23.66
C SER A 361 4.68 6.70 -23.70
N SER A 362 5.05 7.28 -22.56
CA SER A 362 5.46 8.68 -22.45
C SER A 362 6.71 9.02 -23.27
N ARG A 363 7.72 8.15 -23.23
CA ARG A 363 8.97 8.36 -23.98
C ARG A 363 8.79 8.21 -25.50
N ALA A 364 7.86 7.40 -25.97
CA ALA A 364 7.54 7.27 -27.38
C ALA A 364 6.92 8.57 -27.93
N VAL A 365 5.96 9.15 -27.24
CA VAL A 365 5.31 10.42 -27.62
C VAL A 365 6.30 11.58 -27.68
N HIS A 366 7.24 11.70 -26.73
CA HIS A 366 8.26 12.76 -26.77
C HIS A 366 9.26 12.63 -27.93
N LYS A 367 9.57 11.40 -28.36
CA LYS A 367 10.44 11.20 -29.53
C LYS A 367 9.77 11.60 -30.84
N ASP A 368 8.48 11.30 -30.97
CA ASP A 368 7.74 11.67 -32.20
C ASP A 368 7.55 13.18 -32.31
N THR A 369 7.39 13.91 -31.19
CA THR A 369 7.28 15.38 -31.19
C THR A 369 8.60 16.04 -31.59
N THR A 370 9.72 15.57 -31.06
CA THR A 370 11.05 16.14 -31.43
C THR A 370 11.48 15.80 -32.84
N SER A 371 11.07 14.69 -33.43
CA SER A 371 11.35 14.37 -34.84
C SER A 371 10.51 15.22 -35.82
N ASN A 372 9.27 15.57 -35.43
CA ASN A 372 8.40 16.40 -36.26
C ASN A 372 8.78 17.89 -36.20
N GLU A 373 9.36 18.39 -35.10
CA GLU A 373 9.87 19.76 -35.02
C GLU A 373 11.14 19.99 -35.89
N LEU A 374 11.93 18.93 -36.12
CA LEU A 374 13.13 19.01 -36.99
C LEU A 374 12.82 18.89 -38.50
N VAL A 375 11.63 18.43 -38.87
CA VAL A 375 11.18 18.33 -40.28
C VAL A 375 10.41 19.56 -40.75
N GLY A 376 10.02 20.45 -39.85
CA GLY A 376 9.28 21.70 -40.15
C GLY A 376 10.14 22.91 -40.54
N VAL A 377 11.46 22.76 -40.69
CA VAL A 377 12.37 23.83 -41.14
C VAL A 377 13.03 23.39 -42.44
N GLN A 378 12.25 23.43 -43.52
CA GLN A 378 12.72 23.52 -44.90
C GLN A 378 11.87 24.54 -45.67
#